data_6c74cba996b43d9820b3452a0893d7dc
#
_entry.id   6c74cba996b43d9820b3452a0893d7dc
#
_cell.length_a   1.000
_cell.length_b   1.000
_cell.length_c   1.000
_cell.angle_alpha   90.00
_cell.angle_beta   90.00
_cell.angle_gamma   90.00
#
_symmetry.space_group_name_H-M   'P 1'
#
loop_
_entity.id
_entity.type
_entity.pdbx_description
1 polymer ?
#
loop_
_entity_poly.entity_id
_entity_poly.type
_entity_poly.pdbx_seq_one_letter_code
_entity_poly.pdbx_strand_id
1 'polypeptide(L)'
;MQERRGKRKGRAAVALVALGLLARDTTVTVHRPAGGEDRMAAASGDSPVERLRVRVVRRYPHQRDAFTQGLVWHDGLLYESTGLEGHSSLRLVELESGEVLRRRDEDPDLFGEGLALAGDLLYQVTWHNGRALVFRRDDFAPVREFSYQGEGWGLCHDGTSLVMSDGSDQLVFRDPATFAMRRAVRVTLEDNPVSRLNELECAAGAVWANVWQTDAIVRIDPRDGRVTAVVDASGLLAADEREAADVLNGIAAMPESGHFLVTGKYWPWLFEVVFDAAPAPDR
;
A
#
# COMPACT_ATOMS: atom_id res chain seq x y z
N MET A 1 18.12 -33.04 49.44
CA MET A 1 17.67 -34.43 49.27
C MET A 1 16.98 -34.42 47.92
N GLN A 2 17.72 -34.61 46.84
CA GLN A 2 17.87 -35.83 46.02
C GLN A 2 16.49 -36.45 45.73
N GLU A 3 16.05 -36.58 44.47
CA GLU A 3 16.58 -37.56 43.51
C GLU A 3 16.21 -37.22 42.05
N ARG A 4 17.16 -37.50 41.18
CA ARG A 4 17.08 -37.55 39.70
C ARG A 4 16.62 -38.93 39.23
N ARG A 5 15.92 -39.02 38.12
CA ARG A 5 15.93 -40.16 37.13
C ARG A 5 15.10 -39.68 35.94
N GLY A 6 15.42 -39.78 34.65
CA GLY A 6 16.36 -40.65 33.99
C GLY A 6 15.72 -41.09 32.64
N LYS A 7 16.25 -40.57 31.54
CA LYS A 7 16.24 -41.01 30.13
C LYS A 7 15.37 -42.20 29.69
N ARG A 8 14.73 -42.08 28.53
CA ARG A 8 14.93 -43.04 27.41
C ARG A 8 14.54 -42.47 26.05
N LYS A 9 15.49 -42.51 25.12
CA LYS A 9 15.37 -42.27 23.68
C LYS A 9 14.79 -43.51 23.04
N GLY A 10 13.80 -43.32 22.12
CA GLY A 10 13.34 -44.37 21.19
C GLY A 10 13.53 -43.88 19.75
N ARG A 11 14.50 -44.47 19.04
CA ARG A 11 14.66 -44.37 17.60
C ARG A 11 13.74 -45.42 16.97
N ALA A 12 12.89 -45.03 16.03
CA ALA A 12 12.21 -45.94 15.12
C ALA A 12 12.83 -45.77 13.72
N ALA A 13 13.37 -46.87 13.22
CA ALA A 13 13.88 -46.99 11.85
C ALA A 13 12.72 -47.25 10.90
N VAL A 14 12.70 -46.54 9.76
CA VAL A 14 11.77 -46.82 8.66
C VAL A 14 12.53 -47.54 7.55
N ALA A 15 12.04 -48.71 7.23
CA ALA A 15 12.60 -49.58 6.17
C ALA A 15 12.18 -49.06 4.79
N LEU A 16 13.17 -48.98 3.86
CA LEU A 16 12.91 -48.80 2.44
C LEU A 16 12.46 -50.15 1.84
N VAL A 17 11.31 -50.11 1.14
CA VAL A 17 10.94 -51.19 0.20
C VAL A 17 11.10 -50.66 -1.23
N ALA A 18 12.08 -51.17 -1.93
CA ALA A 18 12.27 -50.99 -3.37
C ALA A 18 11.41 -51.97 -4.14
N LEU A 19 10.52 -51.48 -4.99
CA LEU A 19 9.83 -52.30 -5.99
C LEU A 19 10.30 -51.86 -7.38
N GLY A 20 11.02 -52.74 -8.04
CA GLY A 20 11.39 -52.59 -9.45
C GLY A 20 10.21 -52.93 -10.36
N LEU A 21 10.00 -52.12 -11.38
CA LEU A 21 9.14 -52.47 -12.50
C LEU A 21 9.88 -52.24 -13.83
N LEU A 22 9.86 -53.30 -14.62
CA LEU A 22 10.47 -53.49 -15.93
C LEU A 22 9.91 -52.49 -16.98
N ALA A 23 10.83 -51.90 -17.74
CA ALA A 23 10.54 -51.17 -18.96
C ALA A 23 10.00 -52.08 -20.07
N ARG A 24 8.93 -51.70 -20.72
CA ARG A 24 8.57 -52.16 -22.06
C ARG A 24 8.62 -51.00 -23.02
N ASP A 25 9.58 -51.02 -23.93
CA ASP A 25 9.67 -50.13 -25.09
C ASP A 25 8.46 -50.38 -26.01
N THR A 26 7.69 -49.31 -26.26
CA THR A 26 6.80 -49.25 -27.42
C THR A 26 7.04 -47.90 -28.10
N THR A 27 7.83 -47.96 -29.19
CA THR A 27 8.04 -46.85 -30.12
C THR A 27 6.74 -46.57 -30.87
N VAL A 28 6.09 -45.43 -30.54
CA VAL A 28 5.01 -44.87 -31.35
C VAL A 28 5.57 -43.69 -32.14
N THR A 29 5.65 -43.87 -33.46
CA THR A 29 6.03 -42.81 -34.41
C THR A 29 4.83 -41.87 -34.57
N VAL A 30 4.91 -40.67 -34.01
CA VAL A 30 3.91 -39.62 -34.23
C VAL A 30 4.40 -38.71 -35.36
N HIS A 31 3.65 -38.69 -36.44
CA HIS A 31 3.79 -37.73 -37.53
C HIS A 31 3.50 -36.31 -37.00
N ARG A 32 4.44 -35.39 -37.21
CA ARG A 32 4.36 -33.98 -36.87
C ARG A 32 3.77 -33.21 -38.09
N PRO A 33 2.62 -32.55 -37.97
CA PRO A 33 2.21 -31.60 -38.99
C PRO A 33 3.05 -30.32 -38.83
N ALA A 34 3.60 -29.85 -39.94
CA ALA A 34 4.21 -28.54 -40.04
C ALA A 34 3.07 -27.49 -40.01
N GLY A 35 2.95 -26.77 -38.90
CA GLY A 35 2.05 -25.64 -38.72
C GLY A 35 2.79 -24.54 -37.99
N GLY A 36 2.83 -23.35 -38.61
CA GLY A 36 3.61 -22.21 -38.17
C GLY A 36 3.38 -21.83 -36.70
N GLU A 37 4.45 -21.73 -35.97
CA GLU A 37 4.50 -21.09 -34.68
C GLU A 37 4.47 -19.57 -34.90
N ASP A 38 3.26 -19.00 -34.94
CA ASP A 38 3.08 -17.59 -34.54
C ASP A 38 3.37 -17.52 -33.04
N ARG A 39 4.64 -17.40 -32.71
CA ARG A 39 5.07 -16.87 -31.41
C ARG A 39 4.58 -15.42 -31.34
N MET A 40 3.38 -15.23 -30.81
CA MET A 40 3.08 -13.97 -30.12
C MET A 40 4.08 -13.88 -28.96
N ALA A 41 5.23 -13.30 -29.24
CA ALA A 41 6.08 -12.73 -28.21
C ALA A 41 5.18 -11.73 -27.49
N ALA A 42 4.75 -12.08 -26.28
CA ALA A 42 4.28 -11.09 -25.32
C ALA A 42 5.45 -10.11 -25.21
N ALA A 43 5.31 -8.96 -25.83
CA ALA A 43 6.20 -7.83 -25.61
C ALA A 43 6.10 -7.53 -24.11
N SER A 44 7.08 -7.99 -23.35
CA SER A 44 7.40 -7.43 -22.05
C SER A 44 7.79 -6.00 -22.35
N GLY A 45 6.78 -5.10 -22.33
CA GLY A 45 6.93 -3.70 -22.68
C GLY A 45 7.81 -3.04 -21.62
N ASP A 46 9.07 -2.96 -21.95
CA ASP A 46 10.08 -2.19 -21.22
C ASP A 46 9.88 -0.70 -21.55
N SER A 47 8.68 -0.18 -21.17
CA SER A 47 8.45 1.25 -21.27
C SER A 47 9.32 1.92 -20.22
N PRO A 48 10.07 2.97 -20.59
CA PRO A 48 10.94 3.68 -19.65
C PRO A 48 10.10 4.23 -18.49
N VAL A 49 10.68 4.24 -17.29
CA VAL A 49 10.06 4.81 -16.10
C VAL A 49 9.85 6.31 -16.31
N GLU A 50 8.60 6.76 -16.19
CA GLU A 50 8.27 8.18 -16.32
C GLU A 50 8.86 8.96 -15.13
N ARG A 51 9.43 10.12 -15.42
CA ARG A 51 9.87 11.09 -14.40
C ARG A 51 8.86 12.22 -14.38
N LEU A 52 8.17 12.33 -13.24
CA LEU A 52 7.11 13.31 -13.03
C LEU A 52 7.49 14.27 -11.91
N ARG A 53 6.81 15.39 -11.83
CA ARG A 53 6.90 16.35 -10.74
C ARG A 53 5.51 16.85 -10.39
N VAL A 54 5.35 17.30 -9.16
CA VAL A 54 4.10 17.94 -8.73
C VAL A 54 3.99 19.34 -9.32
N ARG A 55 2.81 19.67 -9.82
CA ARG A 55 2.40 21.04 -10.07
C ARG A 55 1.18 21.33 -9.18
N VAL A 56 1.33 22.29 -8.29
CA VAL A 56 0.25 22.70 -7.38
C VAL A 56 -0.82 23.42 -8.16
N VAL A 57 -2.06 22.94 -8.03
CA VAL A 57 -3.27 23.57 -8.55
C VAL A 57 -3.85 24.51 -7.48
N ARG A 58 -3.96 23.99 -6.25
CA ARG A 58 -4.51 24.69 -5.10
C ARG A 58 -3.92 24.14 -3.80
N ARG A 59 -3.98 24.93 -2.73
CA ARG A 59 -3.67 24.46 -1.37
C ARG A 59 -4.84 24.76 -0.45
N TYR A 60 -5.08 23.87 0.50
CA TYR A 60 -6.14 23.93 1.49
C TYR A 60 -5.54 23.90 2.89
N PRO A 61 -6.16 24.52 3.90
CA PRO A 61 -5.72 24.39 5.28
C PRO A 61 -5.73 22.94 5.73
N HIS A 62 -4.73 22.55 6.50
CA HIS A 62 -4.64 21.21 7.09
C HIS A 62 -4.29 21.32 8.58
N GLN A 63 -4.80 20.40 9.38
CA GLN A 63 -4.61 20.43 10.84
C GLN A 63 -3.14 20.09 11.18
N ARG A 64 -2.45 21.04 11.83
CA ARG A 64 -1.03 20.88 12.21
C ARG A 64 -0.78 19.83 13.29
N ASP A 65 -1.81 19.29 13.92
CA ASP A 65 -1.75 18.16 14.85
C ASP A 65 -1.99 16.81 14.17
N ALA A 66 -2.27 16.81 12.88
CA ALA A 66 -2.49 15.59 12.13
C ALA A 66 -1.17 14.89 11.79
N PHE A 67 -0.92 13.75 12.46
CA PHE A 67 0.14 12.82 12.06
C PHE A 67 -0.43 11.88 11.00
N THR A 68 -0.58 12.41 9.78
CA THR A 68 -1.29 11.75 8.67
C THR A 68 -0.67 10.42 8.29
N GLN A 69 -1.49 9.38 8.25
CA GLN A 69 -1.11 8.02 7.92
C GLN A 69 -1.96 7.39 6.81
N GLY A 70 -3.09 7.98 6.48
CA GLY A 70 -3.93 7.55 5.38
C GLY A 70 -4.92 8.62 4.96
N LEU A 71 -5.17 8.73 3.67
CA LEU A 71 -6.14 9.63 3.07
C LEU A 71 -7.10 8.89 2.15
N VAL A 72 -8.36 9.32 2.13
CA VAL A 72 -9.36 8.86 1.15
C VAL A 72 -10.22 10.05 0.75
N TRP A 73 -10.27 10.34 -0.55
CA TRP A 73 -11.24 11.27 -1.13
C TRP A 73 -12.44 10.51 -1.68
N HIS A 74 -13.65 10.88 -1.28
CA HIS A 74 -14.87 10.25 -1.77
C HIS A 74 -16.06 11.21 -1.69
N ASP A 75 -16.75 11.41 -2.82
CA ASP A 75 -17.97 12.23 -2.93
C ASP A 75 -17.84 13.64 -2.32
N GLY A 76 -16.72 14.32 -2.57
CA GLY A 76 -16.48 15.67 -2.07
C GLY A 76 -16.06 15.74 -0.60
N LEU A 77 -15.80 14.61 0.04
CA LEU A 77 -15.40 14.47 1.44
C LEU A 77 -14.02 13.85 1.57
N LEU A 78 -13.22 14.38 2.50
CA LEU A 78 -11.90 13.85 2.83
C LEU A 78 -11.96 13.06 4.14
N TYR A 79 -11.54 11.79 4.09
CA TYR A 79 -11.34 10.95 5.26
C TYR A 79 -9.84 10.85 5.54
N GLU A 80 -9.46 10.99 6.79
CA GLU A 80 -8.07 10.97 7.22
C GLU A 80 -7.88 10.04 8.41
N SER A 81 -6.87 9.17 8.33
CA SER A 81 -6.34 8.39 9.44
C SER A 81 -5.09 9.08 9.98
N THR A 82 -5.03 9.29 11.29
CA THR A 82 -3.85 9.84 11.96
C THR A 82 -3.26 8.83 12.93
N GLY A 83 -1.92 8.85 13.06
CA GLY A 83 -1.16 7.97 13.97
C GLY A 83 -0.90 8.59 15.33
N LEU A 84 -0.01 7.94 16.06
CA LEU A 84 0.48 8.14 17.42
C LEU A 84 -0.38 7.49 18.50
N GLU A 85 0.27 6.65 19.33
CA GLU A 85 -0.36 6.05 20.50
C GLU A 85 -0.96 7.11 21.42
N GLY A 86 -2.20 6.91 21.83
CA GLY A 86 -2.98 7.88 22.62
C GLY A 86 -3.52 9.08 21.85
N HIS A 87 -3.22 9.22 20.54
CA HIS A 87 -3.64 10.35 19.71
C HIS A 87 -4.19 9.93 18.34
N SER A 88 -4.13 8.65 18.01
CA SER A 88 -4.64 8.10 16.73
C SER A 88 -6.13 8.38 16.57
N SER A 89 -6.53 8.77 15.36
CA SER A 89 -7.93 9.08 15.08
C SER A 89 -8.30 8.80 13.62
N LEU A 90 -9.59 8.54 13.41
CA LEU A 90 -10.25 8.60 12.12
C LEU A 90 -11.04 9.91 12.03
N ARG A 91 -10.84 10.67 10.95
CA ARG A 91 -11.41 12.02 10.78
C ARG A 91 -12.19 12.12 9.47
N LEU A 92 -13.27 12.89 9.48
CA LEU A 92 -13.92 13.44 8.29
C LEU A 92 -13.60 14.93 8.27
N VAL A 93 -12.99 15.39 7.18
CA VAL A 93 -12.46 16.75 7.05
C VAL A 93 -13.15 17.48 5.91
N GLU A 94 -13.56 18.71 6.15
CA GLU A 94 -14.04 19.61 5.11
C GLU A 94 -12.83 20.22 4.39
N LEU A 95 -12.75 19.99 3.06
CA LEU A 95 -11.55 20.28 2.29
C LEU A 95 -11.19 21.78 2.30
N GLU A 96 -12.20 22.65 2.10
CA GLU A 96 -11.97 24.09 1.91
C GLU A 96 -11.42 24.79 3.16
N SER A 97 -11.92 24.41 4.34
CA SER A 97 -11.54 25.02 5.62
C SER A 97 -10.51 24.21 6.39
N GLY A 98 -10.35 22.91 6.09
CA GLY A 98 -9.57 21.98 6.91
C GLY A 98 -10.24 21.67 8.26
N GLU A 99 -11.54 21.97 8.41
CA GLU A 99 -12.30 21.69 9.64
C GLU A 99 -12.59 20.21 9.76
N VAL A 100 -12.36 19.65 10.96
CA VAL A 100 -12.72 18.27 11.28
C VAL A 100 -14.21 18.19 11.63
N LEU A 101 -15.02 17.75 10.68
CA LEU A 101 -16.47 17.63 10.82
C LEU A 101 -16.88 16.46 11.72
N ARG A 102 -16.09 15.41 11.73
CA ARG A 102 -16.26 14.23 12.61
C ARG A 102 -14.92 13.66 12.97
N ARG A 103 -14.78 13.24 14.20
CA ARG A 103 -13.60 12.56 14.72
C ARG A 103 -14.01 11.36 15.55
N ARG A 104 -13.28 10.26 15.37
CA ARG A 104 -13.26 9.10 16.24
C ARG A 104 -11.83 8.91 16.73
N ASP A 105 -11.63 8.95 18.04
CA ASP A 105 -10.35 8.57 18.64
C ASP A 105 -10.28 7.05 18.75
N GLU A 106 -9.10 6.50 18.48
CA GLU A 106 -8.82 5.07 18.63
C GLU A 106 -8.41 4.72 20.06
N ASP A 107 -8.40 3.42 20.38
CA ASP A 107 -7.90 2.95 21.67
C ASP A 107 -6.47 3.47 21.88
N PRO A 108 -6.12 3.92 23.11
CA PRO A 108 -4.84 4.59 23.39
C PRO A 108 -3.59 3.78 23.05
N ASP A 109 -3.67 2.46 23.02
CA ASP A 109 -2.57 1.53 22.68
C ASP A 109 -2.46 1.26 21.19
N LEU A 110 -3.33 1.87 20.36
CA LEU A 110 -3.26 1.71 18.93
C LEU A 110 -2.52 2.87 18.28
N PHE A 111 -1.67 2.49 17.34
CA PHE A 111 -1.12 3.45 16.38
C PHE A 111 -1.85 3.25 15.05
N GLY A 112 -2.79 4.15 14.72
CA GLY A 112 -3.55 4.13 13.46
C GLY A 112 -2.63 4.44 12.27
N GLU A 113 -2.85 3.71 11.18
CA GLU A 113 -2.04 3.78 9.96
C GLU A 113 -2.93 3.94 8.72
N GLY A 114 -2.60 3.33 7.61
CA GLY A 114 -3.25 3.44 6.32
C GLY A 114 -4.76 3.24 6.36
N LEU A 115 -5.46 3.96 5.48
CA LEU A 115 -6.92 4.01 5.38
C LEU A 115 -7.38 3.65 3.97
N ALA A 116 -8.43 2.86 3.84
CA ALA A 116 -9.07 2.56 2.56
C ALA A 116 -10.58 2.56 2.67
N LEU A 117 -11.26 2.94 1.60
CA LEU A 117 -12.71 2.82 1.45
C LEU A 117 -13.04 1.67 0.50
N ALA A 118 -13.88 0.72 0.96
CA ALA A 118 -14.43 -0.34 0.12
C ALA A 118 -15.94 -0.42 0.33
N GLY A 119 -16.72 0.01 -0.65
CA GLY A 119 -18.16 0.23 -0.52
C GLY A 119 -18.45 1.29 0.54
N ASP A 120 -19.26 0.96 1.54
CA ASP A 120 -19.60 1.86 2.64
C ASP A 120 -18.76 1.63 3.91
N LEU A 121 -17.64 0.92 3.78
CA LEU A 121 -16.77 0.58 4.91
C LEU A 121 -15.39 1.21 4.76
N LEU A 122 -14.94 1.85 5.82
CA LEU A 122 -13.56 2.31 6.00
C LEU A 122 -12.76 1.24 6.72
N TYR A 123 -11.58 0.93 6.18
CA TYR A 123 -10.62 0.00 6.74
C TYR A 123 -9.39 0.79 7.18
N GLN A 124 -9.00 0.66 8.43
CA GLN A 124 -7.81 1.28 9.00
C GLN A 124 -6.88 0.18 9.53
N VAL A 125 -5.65 0.15 9.10
CA VAL A 125 -4.63 -0.75 9.65
C VAL A 125 -3.91 -0.09 10.82
N THR A 126 -3.15 -0.88 11.59
CA THR A 126 -2.37 -0.39 12.75
C THR A 126 -0.91 -0.77 12.58
N TRP A 127 0.02 0.02 13.14
CA TRP A 127 1.45 -0.21 12.97
C TRP A 127 1.90 -1.57 13.51
N HIS A 128 2.00 -1.74 14.83
CA HIS A 128 2.55 -2.95 15.46
C HIS A 128 1.48 -3.90 16.02
N ASN A 129 0.22 -3.45 16.10
CA ASN A 129 -0.82 -4.21 16.79
C ASN A 129 -1.38 -5.35 15.95
N GLY A 130 -1.08 -5.40 14.62
CA GLY A 130 -1.57 -6.44 13.72
C GLY A 130 -3.10 -6.47 13.63
N ARG A 131 -3.76 -5.30 13.76
CA ARG A 131 -5.21 -5.14 13.74
C ARG A 131 -5.64 -4.30 12.55
N ALA A 132 -6.67 -4.74 11.85
CA ALA A 132 -7.38 -3.96 10.83
C ALA A 132 -8.79 -3.67 11.36
N LEU A 133 -9.04 -2.41 11.64
CA LEU A 133 -10.30 -1.90 12.17
C LEU A 133 -11.22 -1.58 10.99
N VAL A 134 -12.51 -1.89 11.12
CA VAL A 134 -13.49 -1.62 10.07
C VAL A 134 -14.65 -0.81 10.63
N PHE A 135 -14.93 0.31 9.99
CA PHE A 135 -15.96 1.26 10.41
C PHE A 135 -16.98 1.50 9.31
N ARG A 136 -18.21 1.84 9.67
CA ARG A 136 -19.13 2.46 8.72
C ARG A 136 -18.61 3.85 8.33
N ARG A 137 -18.64 4.16 7.05
CA ARG A 137 -18.22 5.47 6.55
C ARG A 137 -19.03 6.62 7.13
N ASP A 138 -20.35 6.44 7.26
CA ASP A 138 -21.27 7.55 7.55
C ASP A 138 -21.20 8.05 8.98
N ASP A 139 -20.87 7.21 9.97
CA ASP A 139 -20.89 7.58 11.40
C ASP A 139 -19.65 7.12 12.18
N PHE A 140 -18.71 6.43 11.51
CA PHE A 140 -17.53 5.81 12.11
C PHE A 140 -17.86 4.76 13.18
N ALA A 141 -19.06 4.18 13.15
CA ALA A 141 -19.39 3.10 14.05
C ALA A 141 -18.56 1.85 13.70
N PRO A 142 -17.96 1.17 14.70
CA PRO A 142 -17.19 -0.03 14.48
C PRO A 142 -18.09 -1.15 13.97
N VAL A 143 -17.64 -1.86 12.95
CA VAL A 143 -18.39 -2.99 12.33
C VAL A 143 -17.74 -4.31 12.67
N ARG A 144 -16.42 -4.39 12.50
CA ARG A 144 -15.63 -5.60 12.76
C ARG A 144 -14.15 -5.26 12.87
N GLU A 145 -13.37 -6.25 13.20
CA GLU A 145 -11.93 -6.19 13.26
C GLU A 145 -11.35 -7.49 12.69
N PHE A 146 -10.17 -7.37 12.09
CA PHE A 146 -9.37 -8.50 11.64
C PHE A 146 -8.00 -8.46 12.29
N SER A 147 -7.36 -9.63 12.40
CA SER A 147 -5.96 -9.73 12.80
C SER A 147 -5.09 -10.11 11.61
N TYR A 148 -3.87 -9.57 11.57
CA TYR A 148 -2.86 -9.95 10.60
C TYR A 148 -1.47 -10.03 11.26
N GLN A 149 -0.49 -10.59 10.55
CA GLN A 149 0.88 -10.69 11.02
C GLN A 149 1.73 -9.57 10.42
N GLY A 150 2.67 -9.04 11.20
CA GLY A 150 3.57 -7.97 10.79
C GLY A 150 3.01 -6.58 11.03
N GLU A 151 3.62 -5.59 10.40
CA GLU A 151 3.23 -4.19 10.49
C GLU A 151 2.23 -3.82 9.40
N GLY A 152 1.42 -2.79 9.64
CA GLY A 152 0.58 -2.15 8.63
C GLY A 152 1.00 -0.70 8.49
N TRP A 153 1.29 -0.25 7.26
CA TRP A 153 1.66 1.13 6.98
C TRP A 153 0.63 1.83 6.10
N GLY A 154 0.60 1.56 4.81
CA GLY A 154 -0.39 2.11 3.89
C GLY A 154 -1.48 1.11 3.54
N LEU A 155 -2.63 1.62 3.10
CA LEU A 155 -3.76 0.81 2.65
C LEU A 155 -4.54 1.56 1.59
N CYS A 156 -4.84 0.90 0.45
CA CYS A 156 -5.82 1.38 -0.52
C CYS A 156 -6.72 0.26 -1.02
N HIS A 157 -7.76 0.55 -1.79
CA HIS A 157 -8.67 -0.44 -2.37
C HIS A 157 -8.65 -0.34 -3.90
N ASP A 158 -8.28 -1.42 -4.59
CA ASP A 158 -8.15 -1.46 -6.06
C ASP A 158 -9.47 -1.79 -6.81
N GLY A 159 -10.60 -1.78 -6.09
CA GLY A 159 -11.91 -2.21 -6.60
C GLY A 159 -12.22 -3.67 -6.31
N THR A 160 -11.23 -4.48 -5.93
CA THR A 160 -11.37 -5.93 -5.70
C THR A 160 -10.69 -6.37 -4.40
N SER A 161 -9.53 -5.82 -4.12
CA SER A 161 -8.68 -6.17 -2.98
C SER A 161 -8.28 -4.92 -2.22
N LEU A 162 -8.04 -5.06 -0.92
CA LEU A 162 -7.26 -4.11 -0.15
C LEU A 162 -5.79 -4.35 -0.45
N VAL A 163 -5.06 -3.31 -0.83
CA VAL A 163 -3.61 -3.35 -1.08
C VAL A 163 -2.93 -2.71 0.11
N MET A 164 -2.01 -3.42 0.73
CA MET A 164 -1.36 -3.01 1.97
C MET A 164 0.16 -2.99 1.82
N SER A 165 0.82 -1.98 2.35
CA SER A 165 2.25 -1.87 2.56
C SER A 165 2.62 -2.12 4.02
N ASP A 166 3.90 -2.42 4.29
CA ASP A 166 4.46 -2.66 5.62
C ASP A 166 5.89 -2.08 5.77
N GLY A 167 6.25 -1.13 4.90
CA GLY A 167 7.59 -0.55 4.86
C GLY A 167 8.63 -1.40 4.14
N SER A 168 8.33 -2.63 3.75
CA SER A 168 9.18 -3.46 2.90
C SER A 168 9.09 -3.06 1.43
N ASP A 169 9.67 -3.88 0.55
CA ASP A 169 9.54 -3.79 -0.90
C ASP A 169 8.34 -4.60 -1.44
N GLN A 170 7.35 -4.92 -0.60
CA GLN A 170 6.19 -5.72 -0.99
C GLN A 170 4.88 -4.94 -0.86
N LEU A 171 3.96 -5.22 -1.78
CA LEU A 171 2.54 -4.91 -1.66
C LEU A 171 1.76 -6.21 -1.48
N VAL A 172 0.96 -6.28 -0.41
CA VAL A 172 0.14 -7.44 -0.07
C VAL A 172 -1.31 -7.15 -0.43
N PHE A 173 -1.92 -8.00 -1.26
CA PHE A 173 -3.32 -7.91 -1.67
C PHE A 173 -4.17 -8.79 -0.76
N ARG A 174 -5.17 -8.20 -0.11
CA ARG A 174 -6.02 -8.85 0.88
C ARG A 174 -7.48 -8.87 0.46
N ASP A 175 -8.19 -9.88 0.90
CA ASP A 175 -9.64 -10.00 0.73
C ASP A 175 -10.38 -9.02 1.65
N PRO A 176 -11.24 -8.11 1.16
CA PRO A 176 -11.96 -7.17 2.04
C PRO A 176 -12.92 -7.84 3.01
N ALA A 177 -13.44 -9.02 2.70
CA ALA A 177 -14.41 -9.72 3.56
C ALA A 177 -13.76 -10.46 4.72
N THR A 178 -12.52 -10.96 4.54
CA THR A 178 -11.82 -11.82 5.49
C THR A 178 -10.46 -11.30 5.94
N PHE A 179 -9.94 -10.28 5.26
CA PHE A 179 -8.58 -9.73 5.38
C PHE A 179 -7.46 -10.75 5.09
N ALA A 180 -7.81 -11.93 4.59
CA ALA A 180 -6.83 -12.95 4.21
C ALA A 180 -5.97 -12.48 3.03
N MET A 181 -4.69 -12.81 3.05
CA MET A 181 -3.78 -12.54 1.93
C MET A 181 -4.20 -13.37 0.71
N ARG A 182 -4.41 -12.72 -0.43
CA ARG A 182 -4.68 -13.34 -1.73
C ARG A 182 -3.40 -13.55 -2.53
N ARG A 183 -2.54 -12.53 -2.54
CA ARG A 183 -1.23 -12.53 -3.23
C ARG A 183 -0.35 -11.40 -2.70
N ALA A 184 0.91 -11.42 -3.08
CA ALA A 184 1.84 -10.32 -2.89
C ALA A 184 2.65 -10.08 -4.17
N VAL A 185 3.12 -8.85 -4.37
CA VAL A 185 4.07 -8.50 -5.43
C VAL A 185 5.25 -7.77 -4.83
N ARG A 186 6.43 -8.00 -5.39
CA ARG A 186 7.64 -7.27 -5.03
C ARG A 186 7.74 -6.01 -5.89
N VAL A 187 7.95 -4.87 -5.26
CA VAL A 187 8.08 -3.58 -5.96
C VAL A 187 9.52 -3.34 -6.37
N THR A 188 9.71 -3.06 -7.67
CA THR A 188 11.04 -2.80 -8.23
C THR A 188 11.02 -1.57 -9.13
N LEU A 189 12.12 -0.82 -9.08
CA LEU A 189 12.45 0.27 -10.00
C LEU A 189 13.70 -0.13 -10.78
N GLU A 190 13.57 -0.36 -12.09
CA GLU A 190 14.70 -0.80 -12.93
C GLU A 190 15.43 -2.00 -12.27
N ASP A 191 14.65 -3.05 -11.92
CA ASP A 191 15.07 -4.29 -11.25
C ASP A 191 15.58 -4.14 -9.80
N ASN A 192 15.74 -2.92 -9.28
CA ASN A 192 16.14 -2.70 -7.91
C ASN A 192 14.91 -2.65 -6.98
N PRO A 193 14.94 -3.30 -5.80
CA PRO A 193 13.83 -3.28 -4.86
C PRO A 193 13.58 -1.87 -4.32
N VAL A 194 12.31 -1.48 -4.22
CA VAL A 194 11.88 -0.21 -3.61
C VAL A 194 11.24 -0.50 -2.27
N SER A 195 11.97 -0.27 -1.20
CA SER A 195 11.48 -0.41 0.19
C SER A 195 10.97 0.92 0.74
N ARG A 196 10.48 0.88 1.98
CA ARG A 196 9.88 2.01 2.70
C ARG A 196 8.60 2.52 2.03
N LEU A 197 7.87 1.61 1.36
CA LEU A 197 6.54 1.90 0.85
C LEU A 197 5.63 2.20 2.03
N ASN A 198 5.01 3.39 2.03
CA ASN A 198 4.19 3.86 3.12
C ASN A 198 2.75 4.05 2.66
N GLU A 199 2.20 5.22 2.80
CA GLU A 199 0.82 5.51 2.46
C GLU A 199 0.53 5.23 0.98
N LEU A 200 -0.66 4.68 0.70
CA LEU A 200 -1.04 4.14 -0.60
C LEU A 200 -2.33 4.74 -1.13
N GLU A 201 -2.35 5.03 -2.42
CA GLU A 201 -3.58 5.32 -3.17
C GLU A 201 -3.72 4.40 -4.38
N CYS A 202 -4.91 3.81 -4.56
CA CYS A 202 -5.25 2.96 -5.69
C CYS A 202 -6.07 3.75 -6.72
N ALA A 203 -5.45 4.22 -7.78
CA ALA A 203 -6.11 5.06 -8.77
C ALA A 203 -5.70 4.72 -10.21
N ALA A 204 -6.65 4.82 -11.14
CA ALA A 204 -6.45 4.62 -12.59
C ALA A 204 -5.72 3.30 -12.93
N GLY A 205 -6.01 2.22 -12.17
CA GLY A 205 -5.42 0.89 -12.39
C GLY A 205 -3.97 0.75 -11.92
N ALA A 206 -3.45 1.70 -11.16
CA ALA A 206 -2.12 1.68 -10.55
C ALA A 206 -2.23 1.83 -9.03
N VAL A 207 -1.14 1.48 -8.33
CA VAL A 207 -0.93 1.82 -6.93
C VAL A 207 0.09 2.95 -6.85
N TRP A 208 -0.27 4.02 -6.17
CA TRP A 208 0.63 5.12 -5.86
C TRP A 208 1.08 4.96 -4.41
N ALA A 209 2.36 5.17 -4.15
CA ALA A 209 2.92 4.98 -2.81
C ALA A 209 3.87 6.11 -2.45
N ASN A 210 3.75 6.65 -1.24
CA ASN A 210 4.80 7.44 -0.63
C ASN A 210 6.01 6.55 -0.32
N VAL A 211 7.22 7.03 -0.59
CA VAL A 211 8.47 6.38 -0.14
C VAL A 211 8.94 7.11 1.11
N TRP A 212 8.76 6.49 2.28
CA TRP A 212 9.02 7.10 3.58
C TRP A 212 10.42 7.69 3.71
N GLN A 213 10.54 8.86 4.35
CA GLN A 213 11.74 9.68 4.49
C GLN A 213 12.30 10.22 3.16
N THR A 214 11.45 10.34 2.15
CA THR A 214 11.78 11.02 0.89
C THR A 214 10.61 11.92 0.48
N ASP A 215 10.84 12.79 -0.50
CA ASP A 215 9.78 13.56 -1.16
C ASP A 215 9.32 12.85 -2.47
N ALA A 216 9.48 11.53 -2.55
CA ALA A 216 9.11 10.75 -3.73
C ALA A 216 7.78 10.02 -3.55
N ILE A 217 6.98 10.03 -4.62
CA ILE A 217 5.83 9.15 -4.80
C ILE A 217 6.12 8.25 -5.99
N VAL A 218 5.84 6.95 -5.89
CA VAL A 218 6.02 6.00 -6.98
C VAL A 218 4.68 5.49 -7.49
N ARG A 219 4.53 5.37 -8.81
CA ARG A 219 3.41 4.70 -9.47
C ARG A 219 3.81 3.27 -9.79
N ILE A 220 3.06 2.30 -9.29
CA ILE A 220 3.37 0.87 -9.33
C ILE A 220 2.30 0.16 -10.15
N ASP A 221 2.72 -0.70 -11.09
CA ASP A 221 1.81 -1.64 -11.74
C ASP A 221 1.43 -2.75 -10.74
N PRO A 222 0.14 -2.88 -10.37
CA PRO A 222 -0.26 -3.86 -9.37
C PRO A 222 -0.13 -5.32 -9.84
N ARG A 223 0.06 -5.57 -11.14
CA ARG A 223 0.15 -6.93 -11.68
C ARG A 223 1.49 -7.59 -11.37
N ASP A 224 2.58 -6.84 -11.45
CA ASP A 224 3.95 -7.34 -11.34
C ASP A 224 4.82 -6.56 -10.34
N GLY A 225 4.35 -5.45 -9.80
CA GLY A 225 5.07 -4.61 -8.83
C GLY A 225 6.09 -3.66 -9.47
N ARG A 226 6.15 -3.57 -10.80
CA ARG A 226 7.08 -2.67 -11.47
C ARG A 226 6.69 -1.21 -11.28
N VAL A 227 7.65 -0.37 -10.89
CA VAL A 227 7.47 1.08 -10.85
C VAL A 227 7.44 1.61 -12.29
N THR A 228 6.36 2.31 -12.64
CA THR A 228 6.12 2.88 -13.96
C THR A 228 6.33 4.39 -14.00
N ALA A 229 6.28 5.06 -12.85
CA ALA A 229 6.63 6.46 -12.71
C ALA A 229 7.24 6.77 -11.34
N VAL A 230 8.08 7.80 -11.29
CA VAL A 230 8.59 8.42 -10.06
C VAL A 230 8.23 9.89 -10.11
N VAL A 231 7.50 10.36 -9.10
CA VAL A 231 7.08 11.75 -8.93
C VAL A 231 7.98 12.41 -7.90
N ASP A 232 8.58 13.51 -8.26
CA ASP A 232 9.24 14.43 -7.33
C ASP A 232 8.20 15.39 -6.76
N ALA A 233 7.92 15.25 -5.46
CA ALA A 233 7.03 16.12 -4.68
C ALA A 233 7.80 17.08 -3.76
N SER A 234 9.09 17.29 -4.02
CA SER A 234 9.90 18.24 -3.26
C SER A 234 9.41 19.69 -3.45
N GLY A 235 9.68 20.53 -2.45
CA GLY A 235 9.41 21.98 -2.53
C GLY A 235 7.95 22.38 -2.35
N LEU A 236 7.06 21.49 -1.90
CA LEU A 236 5.67 21.81 -1.58
C LEU A 236 5.54 22.77 -0.39
N LEU A 237 6.36 22.58 0.65
CA LEU A 237 6.42 23.46 1.81
C LEU A 237 7.51 24.51 1.66
N ALA A 238 7.22 25.74 2.10
CA ALA A 238 8.24 26.77 2.30
C ALA A 238 9.21 26.35 3.43
N ALA A 239 10.39 26.99 3.49
CA ALA A 239 11.42 26.59 4.44
C ALA A 239 10.99 26.70 5.91
N ASP A 240 10.27 27.75 6.26
CA ASP A 240 9.71 27.99 7.59
C ASP A 240 8.54 27.06 7.94
N GLU A 241 7.79 26.62 6.96
CA GLU A 241 6.71 25.63 7.14
C GLU A 241 7.29 24.23 7.39
N ARG A 242 8.42 23.91 6.77
CA ARG A 242 9.10 22.61 6.90
C ARG A 242 9.74 22.39 8.28
N GLU A 243 10.11 23.44 9.02
CA GLU A 243 10.69 23.30 10.37
C GLU A 243 9.78 22.62 11.37
N ALA A 244 8.45 22.81 11.25
CA ALA A 244 7.45 22.23 12.15
C ALA A 244 6.73 21.01 11.54
N ALA A 245 7.07 20.64 10.30
CA ALA A 245 6.48 19.53 9.57
C ALA A 245 7.40 18.28 9.64
N ASP A 246 6.79 17.11 9.51
CA ASP A 246 7.51 15.85 9.33
C ASP A 246 7.41 15.41 7.85
N VAL A 247 7.58 14.15 7.56
CA VAL A 247 7.68 13.61 6.19
C VAL A 247 6.39 13.77 5.38
N LEU A 248 6.56 13.85 4.06
CA LEU A 248 5.50 13.65 3.08
C LEU A 248 4.81 12.30 3.34
N ASN A 249 3.50 12.31 3.54
CA ASN A 249 2.69 11.11 3.71
C ASN A 249 1.20 11.43 3.56
N GLY A 250 0.56 10.78 2.61
CA GLY A 250 -0.86 10.98 2.29
C GLY A 250 -1.07 11.35 0.83
N ILE A 251 -1.78 10.49 0.11
CA ILE A 251 -2.16 10.64 -1.29
C ILE A 251 -3.63 10.25 -1.41
N ALA A 252 -4.46 11.08 -2.03
CA ALA A 252 -5.82 10.69 -2.38
C ALA A 252 -6.15 11.18 -3.79
N ALA A 253 -6.64 10.32 -4.65
CA ALA A 253 -7.05 10.68 -6.00
C ALA A 253 -8.40 11.40 -5.98
N MET A 254 -8.55 12.39 -6.85
CA MET A 254 -9.80 13.10 -7.15
C MET A 254 -10.29 12.69 -8.55
N PRO A 255 -11.08 11.61 -8.70
CA PRO A 255 -11.44 11.07 -10.01
C PRO A 255 -12.15 12.06 -10.92
N GLU A 256 -12.88 13.02 -10.34
CA GLU A 256 -13.68 14.01 -11.07
C GLU A 256 -12.80 14.98 -11.87
N SER A 257 -11.62 15.31 -11.34
CA SER A 257 -10.66 16.24 -11.96
C SER A 257 -9.44 15.56 -12.56
N GLY A 258 -9.16 14.31 -12.14
CA GLY A 258 -7.91 13.61 -12.42
C GLY A 258 -6.72 14.17 -11.62
N HIS A 259 -6.99 14.98 -10.59
CA HIS A 259 -5.98 15.53 -9.69
C HIS A 259 -5.74 14.58 -8.50
N PHE A 260 -4.75 14.91 -7.69
CA PHE A 260 -4.46 14.25 -6.43
C PHE A 260 -4.42 15.27 -5.29
N LEU A 261 -4.84 14.84 -4.12
CA LEU A 261 -4.57 15.53 -2.86
C LEU A 261 -3.31 14.93 -2.25
N VAL A 262 -2.39 15.76 -1.81
CA VAL A 262 -1.11 15.34 -1.21
C VAL A 262 -0.84 16.16 0.04
N THR A 263 -0.42 15.52 1.12
CA THR A 263 -0.03 16.18 2.37
C THR A 263 1.13 15.44 3.05
N GLY A 264 1.39 15.75 4.31
CA GLY A 264 2.37 15.08 5.15
C GLY A 264 2.05 15.21 6.64
N LYS A 265 2.85 14.53 7.46
CA LYS A 265 2.71 14.53 8.90
C LYS A 265 2.98 15.92 9.47
N TYR A 266 2.01 16.47 10.20
CA TYR A 266 2.05 17.83 10.78
C TYR A 266 2.13 18.96 9.73
N TRP A 267 1.84 18.67 8.45
CA TRP A 267 1.86 19.70 7.44
C TRP A 267 0.71 20.71 7.64
N PRO A 268 0.95 22.01 7.41
CA PRO A 268 -0.09 23.05 7.53
C PRO A 268 -1.05 23.08 6.34
N TRP A 269 -0.70 22.35 5.26
CA TRP A 269 -1.40 22.37 3.99
C TRP A 269 -1.66 20.98 3.46
N LEU A 270 -2.81 20.85 2.83
CA LEU A 270 -3.12 19.80 1.86
C LEU A 270 -3.06 20.44 0.47
N PHE A 271 -2.38 19.81 -0.45
CA PHE A 271 -2.16 20.32 -1.80
C PHE A 271 -2.97 19.52 -2.81
N GLU A 272 -3.80 20.22 -3.62
CA GLU A 272 -4.33 19.67 -4.86
C GLU A 272 -3.27 19.81 -5.94
N VAL A 273 -2.88 18.70 -6.55
CA VAL A 273 -1.78 18.63 -7.49
C VAL A 273 -2.13 17.83 -8.74
N VAL A 274 -1.39 18.09 -9.82
CA VAL A 274 -1.26 17.21 -10.97
C VAL A 274 0.19 16.74 -11.08
N PHE A 275 0.39 15.54 -11.60
CA PHE A 275 1.71 14.98 -11.86
C PHE A 275 2.07 15.20 -13.33
N ASP A 276 2.81 16.26 -13.60
CA ASP A 276 3.27 16.64 -14.95
C ASP A 276 4.61 15.98 -15.26
N ALA A 277 4.89 15.76 -16.55
CA ALA A 277 6.23 15.31 -16.98
C ALA A 277 7.32 16.27 -16.48
N ALA A 278 8.36 15.72 -15.87
CA ALA A 278 9.51 16.51 -15.47
C ALA A 278 10.22 17.04 -16.74
N PRO A 279 10.75 18.28 -16.73
CA PRO A 279 11.55 18.77 -17.84
C PRO A 279 12.73 17.83 -18.08
N ALA A 280 13.10 17.66 -19.36
CA ALA A 280 14.31 16.91 -19.67
C ALA A 280 15.51 17.57 -18.97
N PRO A 281 16.46 16.79 -18.42
CA PRO A 281 17.66 17.37 -17.83
C PRO A 281 18.38 18.22 -18.90
N ASP A 282 18.77 19.42 -18.53
CA ASP A 282 19.61 20.26 -19.39
C ASP A 282 20.85 19.46 -19.77
N ARG A 283 21.09 19.33 -21.09
CA ARG A 283 22.24 18.61 -21.64
C ARG A 283 23.53 19.44 -21.54
#